data_4b01c0b6c2bf4c7229f8e0968118357b
#
_entry.id   4b01c0b6c2bf4c7229f8e0968118357b
#
_cell.length_a   1.000
_cell.length_b   1.000
_cell.length_c   1.000
_cell.angle_alpha   90.00
_cell.angle_beta   90.00
_cell.angle_gamma   90.00
#
_symmetry.space_group_name_H-M   'P 1'
#
loop_
_entity.id
_entity.type
_entity.pdbx_description
1 polymer ?
#
loop_
_entity_poly.entity_id
_entity_poly.type
_entity_poly.pdbx_seq_one_letter_code
_entity_poly.pdbx_strand_id
1 'polypeptide(L)'
;YFLFIHHPSNSPGFQWILEIVNDCHARHAISAVSLDPWNMIVPDFNRQQQTETGWIGKCLDDCTYLAKACNLHLQILAHPAKPLGAGVREPITYSSISGSQHWANKADQVISIHRDKFVDDYGNRNSDARLIVHKSRYEELGYPCEIAMKLALDQGIFKCMEFDSSVW
;
A
#
# COMPACT_ATOMS: atom_id res chain seq x y z
N TYR A 1 -5.42 10.38 18.45
CA TYR A 1 -6.01 11.34 17.50
C TYR A 1 -5.41 11.17 16.12
N PHE A 2 -6.10 11.68 15.07
CA PHE A 2 -5.64 11.60 13.70
C PHE A 2 -5.33 13.01 13.18
N LEU A 3 -4.25 13.14 12.42
CA LEU A 3 -3.91 14.34 11.66
C LEU A 3 -4.12 14.03 10.19
N PHE A 4 -4.98 14.80 9.54
CA PHE A 4 -5.15 14.73 8.09
C PHE A 4 -4.38 15.87 7.44
N ILE A 5 -3.44 15.52 6.58
CA ILE A 5 -2.57 16.48 5.91
C ILE A 5 -2.95 16.51 4.44
N HIS A 6 -3.21 17.69 3.95
CA HIS A 6 -3.57 17.92 2.56
C HIS A 6 -2.60 18.90 1.92
N HIS A 7 -2.04 18.54 0.77
CA HIS A 7 -1.16 19.43 0.03
C HIS A 7 -1.99 20.46 -0.76
N PRO A 8 -1.67 21.77 -0.70
CA PRO A 8 -2.48 22.81 -1.33
C PRO A 8 -2.72 22.63 -2.83
N SER A 9 -1.75 22.08 -3.57
CA SER A 9 -1.87 21.83 -5.01
C SER A 9 -2.34 20.41 -5.37
N ASN A 10 -2.65 19.56 -4.40
CA ASN A 10 -2.95 18.13 -4.61
C ASN A 10 -1.85 17.31 -5.30
N SER A 11 -0.65 17.85 -5.41
CA SER A 11 0.46 17.25 -6.15
C SER A 11 1.76 17.46 -5.39
N PRO A 12 1.96 16.78 -4.25
CA PRO A 12 3.16 16.94 -3.44
C PRO A 12 4.38 16.35 -4.16
N GLY A 13 5.52 17.03 -4.06
CA GLY A 13 6.82 16.42 -4.28
C GLY A 13 7.19 15.52 -3.10
N PHE A 14 8.05 14.53 -3.34
CA PHE A 14 8.41 13.57 -2.30
C PHE A 14 9.16 14.22 -1.12
N GLN A 15 10.01 15.20 -1.41
CA GLN A 15 10.74 15.93 -0.37
C GLN A 15 9.80 16.65 0.62
N TRP A 16 8.74 17.26 0.12
CA TRP A 16 7.73 17.90 0.98
C TRP A 16 7.07 16.90 1.94
N ILE A 17 6.83 15.66 1.47
CA ILE A 17 6.25 14.61 2.30
C ILE A 17 7.19 14.27 3.47
N LEU A 18 8.48 14.13 3.20
CA LEU A 18 9.46 13.86 4.26
C LEU A 18 9.52 14.98 5.29
N GLU A 19 9.51 16.24 4.83
CA GLU A 19 9.54 17.42 5.70
C GLU A 19 8.31 17.50 6.60
N ILE A 20 7.10 17.31 6.03
CA ILE A 20 5.87 17.40 6.82
C ILE A 20 5.73 16.25 7.83
N VAL A 21 6.19 15.04 7.48
CA VAL A 21 6.20 13.91 8.41
C VAL A 21 7.15 14.19 9.59
N ASN A 22 8.35 14.69 9.31
CA ASN A 22 9.30 15.09 10.35
C ASN A 22 8.72 16.19 11.27
N ASP A 23 8.08 17.20 10.70
CA ASP A 23 7.46 18.30 11.46
C ASP A 23 6.30 17.79 12.34
N CYS A 24 5.45 16.91 11.78
CA CYS A 24 4.39 16.27 12.55
C CYS A 24 4.92 15.38 13.67
N HIS A 25 6.00 14.63 13.42
CA HIS A 25 6.63 13.82 14.46
C HIS A 25 7.18 14.68 15.58
N ALA A 26 7.90 15.75 15.24
CA ALA A 26 8.49 16.67 16.23
C ALA A 26 7.43 17.38 17.09
N ARG A 27 6.30 17.78 16.50
CA ARG A 27 5.25 18.53 17.19
C ARG A 27 4.25 17.66 17.94
N HIS A 28 3.96 16.49 17.41
CA HIS A 28 2.83 15.68 17.87
C HIS A 28 3.20 14.27 18.30
N ALA A 29 4.50 13.90 18.23
CA ALA A 29 4.98 12.56 18.56
C ALA A 29 4.14 11.45 17.91
N ILE A 30 3.85 11.60 16.61
CA ILE A 30 3.10 10.61 15.85
C ILE A 30 3.85 9.27 15.82
N SER A 31 3.14 8.16 15.83
CA SER A 31 3.70 6.81 15.80
C SER A 31 3.43 6.07 14.47
N ALA A 32 2.53 6.59 13.65
CA ALA A 32 2.22 6.01 12.35
C ALA A 32 1.91 7.08 11.32
N VAL A 33 2.23 6.76 10.06
CA VAL A 33 1.92 7.59 8.89
C VAL A 33 1.33 6.68 7.82
N SER A 34 0.25 7.14 7.18
CA SER A 34 -0.31 6.52 5.98
C SER A 34 -0.21 7.49 4.82
N LEU A 35 0.48 7.08 3.76
CA LEU A 35 0.58 7.81 2.51
C LEU A 35 -0.42 7.22 1.51
N ASP A 36 -1.46 7.97 1.17
CA ASP A 36 -2.58 7.52 0.33
C ASP A 36 -2.97 8.57 -0.72
N PRO A 37 -2.77 8.26 -2.01
CA PRO A 37 -1.95 7.18 -2.55
C PRO A 37 -0.56 7.65 -3.05
N TRP A 38 0.38 6.73 -3.19
CA TRP A 38 1.70 6.96 -3.81
C TRP A 38 1.60 7.59 -5.20
N ASN A 39 0.64 7.16 -5.99
CA ASN A 39 0.48 7.56 -7.38
C ASN A 39 0.17 9.06 -7.59
N MET A 40 -0.12 9.80 -6.52
CA MET A 40 -0.33 11.25 -6.56
C MET A 40 0.95 12.05 -6.31
N ILE A 41 2.05 11.39 -5.96
CA ILE A 41 3.33 12.07 -5.76
C ILE A 41 3.91 12.44 -7.12
N VAL A 42 4.31 13.70 -7.26
CA VAL A 42 4.98 14.17 -8.47
C VAL A 42 6.45 13.79 -8.40
N PRO A 43 6.96 13.02 -9.38
CA PRO A 43 8.38 12.72 -9.45
C PRO A 43 9.21 14.00 -9.66
N ASP A 44 10.15 14.23 -8.77
CA ASP A 44 11.04 15.40 -8.73
C ASP A 44 12.47 15.10 -9.20
N PHE A 45 12.62 14.20 -10.18
CA PHE A 45 13.91 13.81 -10.72
C PHE A 45 14.16 14.28 -12.14
N ASN A 46 15.43 14.51 -12.46
CA ASN A 46 15.84 14.81 -13.83
C ASN A 46 15.90 13.50 -14.66
N ARG A 47 14.98 13.38 -15.63
CA ARG A 47 14.87 12.19 -16.51
C ARG A 47 16.12 11.89 -17.34
N GLN A 48 17.03 12.85 -17.50
CA GLN A 48 18.31 12.63 -18.18
C GLN A 48 19.36 11.97 -17.28
N GLN A 49 19.19 12.06 -15.96
CA GLN A 49 20.15 11.59 -14.97
C GLN A 49 19.66 10.38 -14.17
N GLN A 50 18.35 10.15 -14.10
CA GLN A 50 17.76 9.14 -13.28
C GLN A 50 16.54 8.52 -13.96
N THR A 51 16.36 7.20 -13.76
CA THR A 51 15.16 6.50 -14.19
C THR A 51 14.07 6.60 -13.10
N GLU A 52 12.81 6.46 -13.49
CA GLU A 52 11.70 6.38 -12.54
C GLU A 52 11.91 5.28 -11.50
N THR A 53 12.36 4.10 -11.92
CA THR A 53 12.70 2.99 -11.04
C THR A 53 13.76 3.36 -10.01
N GLY A 54 14.82 4.04 -10.43
CA GLY A 54 15.87 4.51 -9.53
C GLY A 54 15.36 5.55 -8.54
N TRP A 55 14.50 6.47 -8.98
CA TRP A 55 13.85 7.46 -8.13
C TRP A 55 12.97 6.79 -7.06
N ILE A 56 12.10 5.84 -7.46
CA ILE A 56 11.29 5.06 -6.52
C ILE A 56 12.17 4.36 -5.50
N GLY A 57 13.26 3.72 -5.96
CA GLY A 57 14.21 3.08 -5.09
C GLY A 57 14.74 4.01 -4.01
N LYS A 58 15.18 5.21 -4.39
CA LYS A 58 15.65 6.24 -3.46
C LYS A 58 14.57 6.67 -2.48
N CYS A 59 13.37 6.99 -2.97
CA CYS A 59 12.25 7.39 -2.11
C CYS A 59 11.92 6.34 -1.05
N LEU A 60 11.95 5.05 -1.41
CA LEU A 60 11.71 3.97 -0.46
C LEU A 60 12.84 3.79 0.55
N ASP A 61 14.11 4.11 0.17
CA ASP A 61 15.22 4.16 1.14
C ASP A 61 15.01 5.30 2.15
N ASP A 62 14.64 6.48 1.67
CA ASP A 62 14.37 7.64 2.51
C ASP A 62 13.18 7.37 3.46
N CYS A 63 12.11 6.70 2.96
CA CYS A 63 11.00 6.23 3.80
C CYS A 63 11.47 5.27 4.90
N THR A 64 12.32 4.30 4.54
CA THR A 64 12.85 3.32 5.50
C THR A 64 13.74 4.00 6.55
N TYR A 65 14.56 4.95 6.13
CA TYR A 65 15.38 5.74 7.02
C TYR A 65 14.53 6.56 8.00
N LEU A 66 13.52 7.28 7.48
CA LEU A 66 12.62 8.10 8.29
C LEU A 66 11.84 7.24 9.31
N ALA A 67 11.29 6.11 8.88
CA ALA A 67 10.57 5.20 9.75
C ALA A 67 11.44 4.72 10.92
N LYS A 68 12.70 4.37 10.67
CA LYS A 68 13.66 3.95 11.70
C LYS A 68 14.09 5.11 12.60
N ALA A 69 14.44 6.26 12.02
CA ALA A 69 14.94 7.41 12.76
C ALA A 69 13.89 7.98 13.74
N CYS A 70 12.62 7.97 13.34
CA CYS A 70 11.50 8.47 14.13
C CYS A 70 10.72 7.38 14.87
N ASN A 71 11.11 6.11 14.75
CA ASN A 71 10.37 4.96 15.28
C ASN A 71 8.89 4.98 14.85
N LEU A 72 8.66 5.15 13.54
CA LEU A 72 7.33 5.25 12.94
C LEU A 72 6.94 3.96 12.23
N HIS A 73 5.66 3.61 12.30
CA HIS A 73 5.05 2.72 11.32
C HIS A 73 4.68 3.54 10.07
N LEU A 74 5.26 3.19 8.93
CA LEU A 74 4.98 3.89 7.66
C LEU A 74 4.28 2.94 6.69
N GLN A 75 3.05 3.30 6.34
CA GLN A 75 2.22 2.60 5.38
C GLN A 75 2.15 3.39 4.07
N ILE A 76 2.33 2.72 2.95
CA ILE A 76 2.20 3.33 1.62
C ILE A 76 1.14 2.57 0.84
N LEU A 77 0.11 3.28 0.39
CA LEU A 77 -0.91 2.74 -0.51
C LEU A 77 -0.51 3.06 -1.95
N ALA A 78 -0.29 2.02 -2.74
CA ALA A 78 0.06 2.16 -4.15
C ALA A 78 -1.00 1.47 -5.02
N HIS A 79 -1.44 2.14 -6.08
CA HIS A 79 -2.34 1.52 -7.06
C HIS A 79 -1.54 0.66 -8.03
N PRO A 80 -2.04 -0.53 -8.39
CA PRO A 80 -1.42 -1.33 -9.42
C PRO A 80 -1.50 -0.64 -10.77
N ALA A 81 -0.56 -0.93 -11.64
CA ALA A 81 -0.65 -0.57 -13.04
C ALA A 81 -1.91 -1.24 -13.65
N LYS A 82 -2.60 -0.53 -14.54
CA LYS A 82 -3.78 -1.08 -15.20
C LYS A 82 -3.35 -2.32 -16.02
N PRO A 83 -4.03 -3.47 -15.87
CA PRO A 83 -3.75 -4.63 -16.70
C PRO A 83 -4.00 -4.26 -18.17
N LEU A 84 -3.06 -4.65 -19.03
CA LEU A 84 -3.21 -4.56 -20.48
C LEU A 84 -4.17 -5.67 -20.93
N GLY A 85 -5.46 -5.38 -21.08
CA GLY A 85 -6.46 -6.27 -21.65
C GLY A 85 -7.74 -6.41 -20.82
N ALA A 86 -8.85 -6.67 -21.53
CA ALA A 86 -10.13 -7.06 -20.93
C ALA A 86 -10.08 -8.58 -20.67
N GLY A 87 -9.88 -8.98 -19.44
CA GLY A 87 -9.82 -10.39 -19.04
C GLY A 87 -9.95 -10.58 -17.53
N VAL A 88 -9.85 -11.81 -17.10
CA VAL A 88 -9.86 -12.22 -15.69
C VAL A 88 -8.83 -11.39 -14.93
N ARG A 89 -9.26 -10.75 -13.84
CA ARG A 89 -8.36 -9.99 -12.98
C ARG A 89 -7.54 -10.98 -12.17
N GLU A 90 -6.26 -11.11 -12.52
CA GLU A 90 -5.33 -11.86 -11.68
C GLU A 90 -5.13 -11.13 -10.34
N PRO A 91 -4.83 -11.87 -9.26
CA PRO A 91 -4.49 -11.26 -7.97
C PRO A 91 -3.36 -10.26 -8.13
N ILE A 92 -3.54 -9.09 -7.53
CA ILE A 92 -2.53 -8.03 -7.51
C ILE A 92 -1.33 -8.53 -6.70
N THR A 93 -0.17 -8.55 -7.32
CA THR A 93 1.10 -8.85 -6.66
C THR A 93 1.95 -7.58 -6.55
N TYR A 94 3.05 -7.64 -5.81
CA TYR A 94 4.00 -6.52 -5.75
C TYR A 94 4.59 -6.16 -7.12
N SER A 95 4.66 -7.10 -8.06
CA SER A 95 5.10 -6.83 -9.44
C SER A 95 4.05 -6.06 -10.26
N SER A 96 2.81 -6.01 -9.81
CA SER A 96 1.74 -5.24 -10.43
C SER A 96 1.85 -3.73 -10.14
N ILE A 97 2.67 -3.33 -9.16
CA ILE A 97 2.90 -1.92 -8.85
C ILE A 97 3.88 -1.36 -9.90
N SER A 98 3.48 -0.29 -10.59
CA SER A 98 4.35 0.38 -11.55
C SER A 98 5.69 0.77 -10.92
N GLY A 99 6.77 0.51 -11.62
CA GLY A 99 8.07 1.07 -11.35
C GLY A 99 9.04 0.18 -10.61
N SER A 100 8.75 -1.03 -10.09
CA SER A 100 9.89 -1.83 -9.71
C SER A 100 9.74 -2.96 -8.69
N GLN A 101 10.71 -3.87 -8.75
CA GLN A 101 11.04 -4.82 -7.69
C GLN A 101 11.47 -4.14 -6.37
N HIS A 102 11.77 -2.83 -6.35
CA HIS A 102 12.13 -2.12 -5.13
C HIS A 102 11.01 -2.17 -4.08
N TRP A 103 9.75 -2.17 -4.48
CA TRP A 103 8.61 -2.36 -3.58
C TRP A 103 8.73 -3.66 -2.77
N ALA A 104 8.97 -4.78 -3.47
CA ALA A 104 9.14 -6.06 -2.82
C ALA A 104 10.40 -6.13 -1.95
N ASN A 105 11.51 -5.53 -2.42
CA ASN A 105 12.79 -5.65 -1.73
C ASN A 105 12.86 -4.81 -0.46
N LYS A 106 12.26 -3.60 -0.47
CA LYS A 106 12.43 -2.62 0.60
C LYS A 106 11.32 -2.65 1.65
N ALA A 107 10.09 -3.02 1.30
CA ALA A 107 9.01 -3.17 2.26
C ALA A 107 9.27 -4.31 3.24
N ASP A 108 8.91 -4.11 4.50
CA ASP A 108 8.93 -5.17 5.51
C ASP A 108 7.72 -6.09 5.36
N GLN A 109 6.58 -5.52 4.99
CA GLN A 109 5.36 -6.25 4.67
C GLN A 109 4.76 -5.75 3.36
N VAL A 110 4.20 -6.67 2.56
CA VAL A 110 3.46 -6.34 1.34
C VAL A 110 2.11 -7.04 1.40
N ILE A 111 1.07 -6.24 1.38
CA ILE A 111 -0.31 -6.71 1.52
C ILE A 111 -1.12 -6.17 0.33
N SER A 112 -1.99 -6.98 -0.24
CA SER A 112 -2.99 -6.52 -1.20
C SER A 112 -4.39 -6.93 -0.80
N ILE A 113 -5.38 -6.13 -1.22
CA ILE A 113 -6.79 -6.47 -1.16
C ILE A 113 -7.26 -6.67 -2.59
N HIS A 114 -7.74 -7.87 -2.87
CA HIS A 114 -8.18 -8.28 -4.20
C HIS A 114 -9.66 -8.61 -4.22
N ARG A 115 -10.34 -8.19 -5.29
CA ARG A 115 -11.73 -8.57 -5.60
C ARG A 115 -11.76 -9.09 -7.03
N ASP A 116 -12.09 -10.37 -7.19
CA ASP A 116 -12.12 -11.03 -8.50
C ASP A 116 -13.19 -10.40 -9.40
N LYS A 117 -14.37 -10.17 -8.86
CA LYS A 117 -15.50 -9.56 -9.58
C LYS A 117 -16.18 -8.52 -8.69
N PHE A 118 -16.58 -7.39 -9.27
CA PHE A 118 -17.43 -6.41 -8.56
C PHE A 118 -18.91 -6.77 -8.60
N VAL A 119 -19.27 -7.60 -9.58
CA VAL A 119 -20.64 -8.06 -9.83
C VAL A 119 -20.57 -9.55 -10.01
N ASP A 120 -21.50 -10.30 -9.41
CA ASP A 120 -21.63 -11.75 -9.61
C ASP A 120 -22.19 -12.09 -11.01
N ASP A 121 -22.28 -13.36 -11.31
CA ASP A 121 -22.77 -13.82 -12.61
C ASP A 121 -24.30 -13.53 -12.82
N TYR A 122 -25.01 -13.08 -11.78
CA TYR A 122 -26.41 -12.69 -11.80
C TYR A 122 -26.61 -11.16 -11.82
N GLY A 123 -25.53 -10.37 -11.87
CA GLY A 123 -25.60 -8.92 -11.89
C GLY A 123 -25.70 -8.26 -10.52
N ASN A 124 -25.64 -9.00 -9.41
CA ASN A 124 -25.65 -8.45 -8.07
C ASN A 124 -24.26 -7.99 -7.65
N ARG A 125 -24.17 -7.03 -6.70
CA ARG A 125 -22.89 -6.61 -6.13
C ARG A 125 -22.24 -7.77 -5.38
N ASN A 126 -21.05 -8.14 -5.83
CA ASN A 126 -20.24 -9.13 -5.12
C ASN A 126 -19.49 -8.42 -3.97
N SER A 127 -19.62 -8.96 -2.78
CA SER A 127 -18.95 -8.48 -1.57
C SER A 127 -17.68 -9.24 -1.21
N ASP A 128 -17.38 -10.33 -1.92
CA ASP A 128 -16.24 -11.18 -1.63
C ASP A 128 -14.92 -10.47 -1.97
N ALA A 129 -13.96 -10.62 -1.10
CA ALA A 129 -12.62 -10.08 -1.25
C ALA A 129 -11.61 -11.03 -0.61
N ARG A 130 -10.35 -10.84 -0.95
CA ARG A 130 -9.23 -11.56 -0.37
C ARG A 130 -8.18 -10.56 0.08
N LEU A 131 -7.71 -10.69 1.32
CA LEU A 131 -6.51 -10.03 1.78
C LEU A 131 -5.36 -11.01 1.60
N ILE A 132 -4.36 -10.60 0.84
CA ILE A 132 -3.20 -11.43 0.50
C ILE A 132 -1.97 -10.79 1.10
N VAL A 133 -1.32 -11.48 2.03
CA VAL A 133 -0.01 -11.12 2.55
C VAL A 133 1.03 -11.76 1.65
N HIS A 134 1.66 -10.96 0.79
CA HIS A 134 2.67 -11.43 -0.16
C HIS A 134 4.05 -11.59 0.46
N LYS A 135 4.32 -10.78 1.48
CA LYS A 135 5.61 -10.75 2.16
C LYS A 135 5.44 -10.36 3.63
N SER A 136 6.14 -11.07 4.49
CA SER A 136 6.51 -10.66 5.83
C SER A 136 8.02 -10.87 5.98
N ARG A 137 8.77 -9.82 6.36
CA ARG A 137 10.22 -9.92 6.55
C ARG A 137 10.56 -10.63 7.85
N TYR A 138 9.71 -10.48 8.84
CA TYR A 138 9.89 -11.02 10.18
C TYR A 138 8.91 -12.15 10.39
N GLU A 139 9.41 -13.38 10.45
CA GLU A 139 8.56 -14.59 10.58
C GLU A 139 7.78 -14.60 11.90
N GLU A 140 8.31 -13.95 12.95
CA GLU A 140 7.64 -13.81 14.25
C GLU A 140 6.34 -12.97 14.17
N LEU A 141 6.24 -12.11 13.14
CA LEU A 141 5.06 -11.26 12.90
C LEU A 141 4.05 -11.89 11.94
N GLY A 142 4.36 -13.06 11.40
CA GLY A 142 3.51 -13.77 10.46
C GLY A 142 4.23 -14.18 9.17
N TYR A 143 3.53 -14.91 8.34
CA TYR A 143 4.04 -15.44 7.08
C TYR A 143 3.07 -15.13 5.93
N PRO A 144 3.51 -15.25 4.66
CA PRO A 144 2.65 -15.08 3.50
C PRO A 144 1.40 -15.98 3.59
N CYS A 145 0.22 -15.40 3.45
CA CYS A 145 -1.05 -16.10 3.55
C CYS A 145 -2.15 -15.36 2.79
N GLU A 146 -3.27 -16.02 2.62
CA GLU A 146 -4.48 -15.45 2.03
C GLU A 146 -5.65 -15.59 3.02
N ILE A 147 -6.40 -14.52 3.21
CA ILE A 147 -7.54 -14.45 4.12
C ILE A 147 -8.77 -14.06 3.31
N ALA A 148 -9.77 -14.93 3.30
CA ALA A 148 -11.07 -14.62 2.73
C ALA A 148 -11.80 -13.56 3.55
N MET A 149 -12.32 -12.55 2.88
CA MET A 149 -13.04 -11.44 3.50
C MET A 149 -14.36 -11.20 2.78
N LYS A 150 -15.29 -10.59 3.50
CA LYS A 150 -16.55 -10.11 2.94
C LYS A 150 -16.75 -8.64 3.27
N LEU A 151 -17.07 -7.83 2.27
CA LEU A 151 -17.42 -6.43 2.48
C LEU A 151 -18.85 -6.32 2.99
N ALA A 152 -19.02 -5.83 4.21
CA ALA A 152 -20.32 -5.44 4.73
C ALA A 152 -20.71 -4.09 4.08
N LEU A 153 -21.56 -4.15 3.06
CA LEU A 153 -21.89 -2.99 2.21
C LEU A 153 -22.61 -1.87 2.98
N ASP A 154 -23.36 -2.24 4.02
CA ASP A 154 -24.07 -1.32 4.91
C ASP A 154 -23.15 -0.56 5.86
N GLN A 155 -22.01 -1.15 6.20
CA GLN A 155 -21.03 -0.60 7.15
C GLN A 155 -19.76 -0.09 6.47
N GLY A 156 -19.53 -0.47 5.22
CA GLY A 156 -18.30 -0.11 4.48
C GLY A 156 -17.03 -0.76 5.04
N ILE A 157 -17.14 -1.86 5.81
CA ILE A 157 -16.03 -2.56 6.42
C ILE A 157 -15.86 -3.96 5.87
N PHE A 158 -14.61 -4.45 5.82
CA PHE A 158 -14.32 -5.85 5.52
C PHE A 158 -14.36 -6.67 6.81
N LYS A 159 -15.03 -7.82 6.74
CA LYS A 159 -15.06 -8.82 7.82
C LYS A 159 -14.32 -10.05 7.34
N CYS A 160 -13.42 -10.59 8.16
CA CYS A 160 -12.82 -11.88 7.88
C CYS A 160 -13.92 -12.95 7.90
N MET A 161 -13.89 -13.85 6.93
CA MET A 161 -14.67 -15.08 7.00
C MET A 161 -14.02 -15.93 8.07
N GLU A 162 -14.80 -16.51 8.99
CA GLU A 162 -14.26 -17.32 10.08
C GLU A 162 -13.34 -18.40 9.53
N PHE A 163 -12.13 -18.45 10.06
CA PHE A 163 -11.25 -19.59 9.83
C PHE A 163 -11.90 -20.81 10.47
N ASP A 164 -12.20 -21.80 9.67
CA ASP A 164 -12.48 -23.13 10.19
C ASP A 164 -11.18 -23.66 10.81
N SER A 165 -11.09 -23.56 12.15
CA SER A 165 -9.93 -24.00 12.92
C SER A 165 -9.71 -25.53 12.88
N SER A 166 -10.50 -26.27 12.11
CA SER A 166 -10.39 -27.73 11.95
C SER A 166 -9.35 -28.18 10.90
N VAL A 167 -8.63 -27.26 10.25
CA VAL A 167 -7.70 -27.55 9.13
C VAL A 167 -6.22 -27.43 9.53
N TRP A 168 -5.88 -27.30 10.84
CA TRP A 168 -4.47 -27.30 11.30
C TRP A 168 -4.21 -28.39 12.32
#